data_b91c364baab397a6aff1bf3c75285b19
#
_entry.id   b91c364baab397a6aff1bf3c75285b19
#
_cell.length_a   1.000
_cell.length_b   1.000
_cell.length_c   1.000
_cell.angle_alpha   90.00
_cell.angle_beta   90.00
_cell.angle_gamma   90.00
#
_symmetry.space_group_name_H-M   'P 1'
#
loop_
_entity.id
_entity.type
_entity.pdbx_description
1 polymer ?
#
loop_
_entity_poly.entity_id
_entity_poly.type
_entity_poly.pdbx_seq_one_letter_code
_entity_poly.pdbx_strand_id
1 'polypeptide(L)'
;MKRLKILFATALLVACGVKPNASDEDSNELTSKFVNTWNVHESMEVNDDGTITYHALPWGGLVGSLKERNLPVDWSEYESISVEFAEPTTAPTQIMVSDKLKTWGKPGITTLTCYFDGQDVTSVSEVGLQSSDTTVLRVKRIYLTPASGTWVSSPIWEGECVFGNWEGGFIVEADAFESAREGDKLEFRFTTDTSTDTSYWLFKTVINETDITLEGNESELNQWGCATVGKGAVAYRIILTAGDIEKLREKGLFVNGYYNIVTQVNLLHKSYEVAED
;
A
#
# COMPACT_ATOMS: atom_id res chain seq x y z
N MET A 1 -43.85 44.12 39.99
CA MET A 1 -42.85 43.04 39.89
C MET A 1 -43.24 42.13 38.72
N LYS A 2 -42.63 42.32 37.56
CA LYS A 2 -42.86 41.47 36.35
C LYS A 2 -41.87 40.35 36.35
N ARG A 3 -42.30 39.05 36.36
CA ARG A 3 -41.47 37.87 36.27
C ARG A 3 -41.15 37.62 34.80
N LEU A 4 -39.86 37.69 34.46
CA LEU A 4 -39.30 37.33 33.17
C LEU A 4 -39.17 35.80 33.11
N LYS A 5 -39.91 35.14 32.21
CA LYS A 5 -39.73 33.71 31.89
C LYS A 5 -38.67 33.60 30.83
N ILE A 6 -37.54 33.01 31.20
CA ILE A 6 -36.49 32.63 30.25
C ILE A 6 -36.89 31.28 29.68
N LEU A 7 -37.15 31.24 28.37
CA LEU A 7 -37.31 30.00 27.60
C LEU A 7 -35.91 29.50 27.22
N PHE A 8 -35.51 28.33 27.72
CA PHE A 8 -34.37 27.59 27.17
C PHE A 8 -34.84 26.84 25.94
N ALA A 9 -34.33 27.24 24.77
CA ALA A 9 -34.47 26.46 23.56
C ALA A 9 -33.34 25.43 23.55
N THR A 10 -33.68 24.17 23.76
CA THR A 10 -32.77 23.05 23.59
C THR A 10 -32.66 22.78 22.09
N ALA A 11 -31.51 23.10 21.49
CA ALA A 11 -31.20 22.73 20.13
C ALA A 11 -30.84 21.25 20.11
N LEU A 12 -31.74 20.46 19.55
CA LEU A 12 -31.50 19.02 19.26
C LEU A 12 -30.61 18.96 18.03
N LEU A 13 -29.31 18.71 18.21
CA LEU A 13 -28.39 18.31 17.12
C LEU A 13 -28.75 16.89 16.74
N VAL A 14 -29.49 16.72 15.66
CA VAL A 14 -29.65 15.44 14.99
C VAL A 14 -28.34 15.20 14.22
N ALA A 15 -27.45 14.40 14.78
CA ALA A 15 -26.36 13.81 14.03
C ALA A 15 -26.97 12.83 13.03
N CYS A 16 -27.17 13.28 11.79
CA CYS A 16 -27.42 12.35 10.68
C CYS A 16 -26.16 11.54 10.45
N GLY A 17 -26.10 10.35 11.04
CA GLY A 17 -25.21 9.30 10.60
C GLY A 17 -25.59 8.91 9.18
N VAL A 18 -24.88 9.45 8.21
CA VAL A 18 -24.98 9.01 6.82
C VAL A 18 -24.39 7.61 6.78
N LYS A 19 -25.25 6.57 6.72
CA LYS A 19 -24.80 5.24 6.31
C LYS A 19 -24.29 5.39 4.87
N PRO A 20 -23.10 4.89 4.51
CA PRO A 20 -22.69 4.88 3.13
C PRO A 20 -23.74 4.09 2.33
N ASN A 21 -24.35 4.76 1.36
CA ASN A 21 -25.31 4.14 0.44
C ASN A 21 -24.53 3.18 -0.47
N ALA A 22 -25.17 2.09 -0.89
CA ALA A 22 -24.66 1.14 -1.88
C ALA A 22 -24.28 1.77 -3.25
N SER A 23 -24.46 3.08 -3.41
CA SER A 23 -24.01 3.89 -4.57
C SER A 23 -22.57 4.38 -4.47
N ASP A 24 -21.91 4.27 -3.30
CA ASP A 24 -20.53 4.77 -3.12
C ASP A 24 -19.48 3.75 -3.61
N GLU A 25 -19.83 2.47 -3.77
CA GLU A 25 -18.92 1.49 -4.38
C GLU A 25 -18.60 1.83 -5.84
N ASP A 26 -19.54 2.39 -6.60
CA ASP A 26 -19.33 2.79 -8.00
C ASP A 26 -18.43 4.03 -8.13
N SER A 27 -18.36 4.90 -7.11
CA SER A 27 -17.52 6.11 -7.15
C SER A 27 -16.03 5.81 -7.01
N ASN A 28 -15.67 4.67 -6.39
CA ASN A 28 -14.30 4.23 -6.14
C ASN A 28 -13.77 3.31 -7.24
N GLU A 29 -14.63 2.93 -8.20
CA GLU A 29 -14.30 2.05 -9.32
C GLU A 29 -13.58 2.83 -10.42
N LEU A 30 -12.37 2.40 -10.75
CA LEU A 30 -11.49 3.06 -11.71
C LEU A 30 -11.28 2.27 -13.02
N THR A 31 -11.78 1.05 -13.15
CA THR A 31 -11.49 0.13 -14.27
C THR A 31 -11.77 0.78 -15.62
N SER A 32 -12.94 1.40 -15.80
CA SER A 32 -13.34 2.05 -17.04
C SER A 32 -12.51 3.31 -17.37
N LYS A 33 -11.62 3.74 -16.48
CA LYS A 33 -10.76 4.92 -16.67
C LYS A 33 -9.40 4.56 -17.25
N PHE A 34 -9.05 3.29 -17.30
CA PHE A 34 -7.81 2.78 -17.89
C PHE A 34 -8.04 2.45 -19.35
N VAL A 35 -7.51 3.27 -20.26
CA VAL A 35 -7.75 3.12 -21.69
C VAL A 35 -6.50 3.38 -22.56
N ASN A 36 -5.34 3.56 -21.96
CA ASN A 36 -4.07 3.79 -22.66
C ASN A 36 -3.03 2.75 -22.26
N THR A 37 -2.11 2.52 -23.18
CA THR A 37 -0.89 1.73 -22.92
C THR A 37 0.33 2.63 -23.14
N TRP A 38 1.44 2.36 -22.42
CA TRP A 38 2.67 3.12 -22.62
C TRP A 38 3.35 2.77 -23.94
N ASN A 39 3.25 1.51 -24.33
CA ASN A 39 3.90 1.02 -25.54
C ASN A 39 2.87 0.90 -26.66
N VAL A 40 3.15 1.51 -27.82
CA VAL A 40 2.27 1.47 -28.99
C VAL A 40 2.09 0.07 -29.59
N HIS A 41 2.93 -0.88 -29.22
CA HIS A 41 2.81 -2.29 -29.65
C HIS A 41 1.97 -3.15 -28.71
N GLU A 42 1.51 -2.59 -27.60
CA GLU A 42 0.58 -3.23 -26.68
C GLU A 42 -0.86 -2.99 -27.11
N SER A 43 -1.74 -3.86 -26.70
CA SER A 43 -3.16 -3.70 -26.94
C SER A 43 -3.99 -3.96 -25.71
N MET A 44 -5.10 -3.27 -25.61
CA MET A 44 -6.12 -3.51 -24.62
C MET A 44 -7.51 -3.55 -25.26
N GLU A 45 -8.37 -4.38 -24.73
CA GLU A 45 -9.78 -4.45 -25.07
C GLU A 45 -10.62 -4.25 -23.81
N VAL A 46 -11.65 -3.43 -23.90
CA VAL A 46 -12.71 -3.36 -22.90
C VAL A 46 -13.80 -4.33 -23.33
N ASN A 47 -14.04 -5.37 -22.53
CA ASN A 47 -15.03 -6.39 -22.81
C ASN A 47 -16.46 -5.89 -22.50
N ASP A 48 -17.47 -6.56 -23.01
CA ASP A 48 -18.88 -6.19 -22.81
C ASP A 48 -19.31 -6.22 -21.33
N ASP A 49 -18.62 -7.01 -20.50
CA ASP A 49 -18.83 -7.12 -19.06
C ASP A 49 -18.07 -6.07 -18.23
N GLY A 50 -17.39 -5.13 -18.90
CA GLY A 50 -16.60 -4.07 -18.26
C GLY A 50 -15.19 -4.48 -17.84
N THR A 51 -14.80 -5.74 -18.02
CA THR A 51 -13.42 -6.18 -17.75
C THR A 51 -12.47 -5.69 -18.85
N ILE A 52 -11.18 -5.67 -18.56
CA ILE A 52 -10.13 -5.28 -19.52
C ILE A 52 -9.27 -6.50 -19.83
N THR A 53 -9.13 -6.85 -21.10
CA THR A 53 -8.09 -7.75 -21.58
C THR A 53 -6.89 -6.91 -22.04
N TYR A 54 -5.74 -7.06 -21.34
CA TYR A 54 -4.53 -6.31 -21.64
C TYR A 54 -3.39 -7.25 -22.06
N HIS A 55 -2.88 -7.04 -23.26
CA HIS A 55 -1.75 -7.76 -23.83
C HIS A 55 -0.46 -7.01 -23.52
N ALA A 56 0.16 -7.36 -22.41
CA ALA A 56 1.38 -6.74 -21.92
C ALA A 56 2.61 -7.25 -22.67
N LEU A 57 3.51 -6.34 -23.02
CA LEU A 57 4.89 -6.62 -23.37
C LEU A 57 5.78 -6.44 -22.14
N PRO A 58 7.03 -6.97 -22.16
CA PRO A 58 7.93 -6.77 -21.02
C PRO A 58 8.11 -5.28 -20.72
N TRP A 59 7.83 -4.89 -19.46
CA TRP A 59 7.96 -3.52 -18.95
C TRP A 59 7.03 -2.50 -19.59
N GLY A 60 6.05 -2.93 -20.36
CA GLY A 60 4.96 -2.09 -20.82
C GLY A 60 3.93 -1.86 -19.71
N GLY A 61 2.98 -0.98 -19.91
CA GLY A 61 1.99 -0.64 -18.89
C GLY A 61 0.64 -0.23 -19.42
N LEU A 62 -0.41 -0.76 -18.83
CA LEU A 62 -1.76 -0.21 -18.89
C LEU A 62 -1.79 1.00 -17.98
N VAL A 63 -2.19 2.18 -18.48
CA VAL A 63 -2.08 3.43 -17.73
C VAL A 63 -3.39 4.20 -17.70
N GLY A 64 -3.68 4.77 -16.53
CA GLY A 64 -4.71 5.76 -16.30
C GLY A 64 -4.09 7.10 -15.91
N SER A 65 -4.14 8.10 -16.77
CA SER A 65 -3.78 9.48 -16.44
C SER A 65 -4.96 10.15 -15.75
N LEU A 66 -4.83 10.42 -14.47
CA LEU A 66 -5.93 10.95 -13.65
C LEU A 66 -6.26 12.39 -14.02
N LYS A 67 -5.25 13.21 -14.21
CA LYS A 67 -5.40 14.63 -14.55
C LYS A 67 -6.10 14.83 -15.91
N GLU A 68 -5.75 14.04 -16.90
CA GLU A 68 -6.35 14.13 -18.23
C GLU A 68 -7.79 13.61 -18.27
N ARG A 69 -8.22 12.84 -17.27
CA ARG A 69 -9.52 12.21 -17.21
C ARG A 69 -10.47 12.79 -16.16
N ASN A 70 -10.11 13.92 -15.55
CA ASN A 70 -10.87 14.56 -14.46
C ASN A 70 -11.17 13.59 -13.30
N LEU A 71 -10.27 12.67 -13.00
CA LEU A 71 -10.37 11.80 -11.83
C LEU A 71 -9.87 12.52 -10.59
N PRO A 72 -10.32 12.11 -9.38
CA PRO A 72 -9.76 12.62 -8.14
C PRO A 72 -8.24 12.42 -8.14
N VAL A 73 -7.50 13.48 -7.89
CA VAL A 73 -6.04 13.45 -7.76
C VAL A 73 -5.58 13.40 -6.31
N ASP A 74 -6.44 13.79 -5.38
CA ASP A 74 -6.22 13.67 -3.94
C ASP A 74 -6.85 12.38 -3.42
N TRP A 75 -6.02 11.44 -2.99
CA TRP A 75 -6.43 10.15 -2.46
C TRP A 75 -6.20 10.01 -0.95
N SER A 76 -6.04 11.12 -0.24
CA SER A 76 -5.78 11.11 1.21
C SER A 76 -6.88 10.42 2.04
N GLU A 77 -8.11 10.34 1.52
CA GLU A 77 -9.24 9.66 2.17
C GLU A 77 -9.31 8.15 1.88
N TYR A 78 -8.37 7.62 1.09
CA TYR A 78 -8.30 6.19 0.79
C TYR A 78 -7.07 5.55 1.43
N GLU A 79 -7.16 4.27 1.71
CA GLU A 79 -6.05 3.50 2.29
C GLU A 79 -5.27 2.70 1.24
N SER A 80 -5.87 2.39 0.09
CA SER A 80 -5.21 1.59 -0.94
C SER A 80 -5.88 1.70 -2.31
N ILE A 81 -5.15 1.26 -3.34
CA ILE A 81 -5.71 0.88 -4.64
C ILE A 81 -5.49 -0.61 -4.86
N SER A 82 -6.51 -1.30 -5.36
CA SER A 82 -6.45 -2.73 -5.67
C SER A 82 -6.78 -2.99 -7.12
N VAL A 83 -6.13 -4.03 -7.69
CA VAL A 83 -6.46 -4.63 -8.98
C VAL A 83 -6.89 -6.06 -8.74
N GLU A 84 -8.11 -6.41 -9.12
CA GLU A 84 -8.59 -7.79 -9.19
C GLU A 84 -8.42 -8.32 -10.61
N PHE A 85 -7.90 -9.53 -10.75
CA PHE A 85 -7.78 -10.23 -12.00
C PHE A 85 -8.87 -11.31 -12.10
N ALA A 86 -9.46 -11.49 -13.29
CA ALA A 86 -10.44 -12.55 -13.53
C ALA A 86 -9.78 -13.95 -13.51
N GLU A 87 -8.48 -14.02 -13.79
CA GLU A 87 -7.66 -15.23 -13.77
C GLU A 87 -6.33 -14.95 -13.06
N PRO A 88 -5.68 -15.95 -12.45
CA PRO A 88 -4.37 -15.76 -11.84
C PRO A 88 -3.35 -15.21 -12.85
N THR A 89 -2.54 -14.25 -12.45
CA THR A 89 -1.47 -13.70 -13.28
C THR A 89 -0.45 -14.76 -13.66
N THR A 90 0.09 -14.70 -14.88
CA THR A 90 1.13 -15.65 -15.34
C THR A 90 2.53 -15.09 -15.29
N ALA A 91 2.68 -13.79 -15.03
CA ALA A 91 3.95 -13.09 -14.90
C ALA A 91 3.94 -12.16 -13.67
N PRO A 92 5.11 -11.78 -13.14
CA PRO A 92 5.20 -10.75 -12.11
C PRO A 92 4.57 -9.46 -12.62
N THR A 93 3.68 -8.88 -11.81
CA THR A 93 2.90 -7.71 -12.18
C THR A 93 2.99 -6.68 -11.07
N GLN A 94 3.10 -5.38 -11.40
CA GLN A 94 3.12 -4.31 -10.41
C GLN A 94 2.02 -3.28 -10.65
N ILE A 95 1.52 -2.71 -9.54
CA ILE A 95 0.81 -1.44 -9.54
C ILE A 95 1.84 -0.34 -9.30
N MET A 96 1.70 0.77 -10.03
CA MET A 96 2.45 1.99 -9.80
C MET A 96 1.47 3.14 -9.59
N VAL A 97 1.68 3.94 -8.54
CA VAL A 97 0.91 5.16 -8.26
C VAL A 97 1.86 6.33 -8.33
N SER A 98 1.74 7.10 -9.39
CA SER A 98 2.74 8.11 -9.76
C SER A 98 4.15 7.47 -9.83
N ASP A 99 5.20 8.26 -9.58
CA ASP A 99 6.58 7.73 -9.53
C ASP A 99 6.97 7.21 -8.15
N LYS A 100 6.09 7.33 -7.15
CA LYS A 100 6.45 7.18 -5.73
C LYS A 100 6.11 5.81 -5.14
N LEU A 101 4.98 5.23 -5.53
CA LEU A 101 4.48 3.98 -4.95
C LEU A 101 4.52 2.87 -5.99
N LYS A 102 5.06 1.73 -5.60
CA LYS A 102 5.14 0.53 -6.44
C LYS A 102 4.94 -0.70 -5.60
N THR A 103 4.00 -1.54 -5.99
CA THR A 103 3.76 -2.82 -5.34
C THR A 103 3.83 -3.93 -6.38
N TRP A 104 4.68 -4.92 -6.15
CA TRP A 104 4.86 -6.09 -7.01
C TRP A 104 4.06 -7.28 -6.49
N GLY A 105 3.41 -7.98 -7.41
CA GLY A 105 2.82 -9.29 -7.18
C GLY A 105 3.56 -10.38 -7.95
N LYS A 106 3.70 -11.56 -7.35
CA LYS A 106 4.24 -12.77 -7.99
C LYS A 106 3.23 -13.35 -8.99
N PRO A 107 3.65 -14.20 -9.94
CA PRO A 107 2.72 -14.98 -10.74
C PRO A 107 1.78 -15.81 -9.86
N GLY A 108 0.54 -15.97 -10.29
CA GLY A 108 -0.48 -16.77 -9.60
C GLY A 108 -1.42 -15.96 -8.71
N ILE A 109 -1.26 -14.65 -8.60
CA ILE A 109 -2.17 -13.81 -7.82
C ILE A 109 -3.43 -13.47 -8.61
N THR A 110 -4.55 -13.33 -7.89
CA THR A 110 -5.84 -12.83 -8.41
C THR A 110 -6.18 -11.44 -7.91
N THR A 111 -5.42 -10.92 -6.95
CA THR A 111 -5.56 -9.56 -6.43
C THR A 111 -4.19 -8.99 -6.11
N LEU A 112 -3.97 -7.73 -6.45
CA LEU A 112 -2.79 -6.96 -6.11
C LEU A 112 -3.23 -5.65 -5.48
N THR A 113 -2.74 -5.35 -4.27
CA THR A 113 -3.11 -4.14 -3.51
C THR A 113 -1.88 -3.29 -3.24
N CYS A 114 -1.96 -2.01 -3.54
CA CYS A 114 -0.97 -1.00 -3.19
C CYS A 114 -1.53 -0.10 -2.09
N TYR A 115 -0.97 -0.20 -0.88
CA TYR A 115 -1.37 0.61 0.28
C TYR A 115 -0.70 1.98 0.25
N PHE A 116 -1.45 3.03 0.61
CA PHE A 116 -0.98 4.43 0.56
C PHE A 116 -0.34 4.91 1.86
N ASP A 117 -0.56 4.19 2.93
CA ASP A 117 -0.14 4.57 4.28
C ASP A 117 1.27 5.17 4.36
N GLY A 118 1.40 6.38 4.89
CA GLY A 118 2.66 7.09 5.09
C GLY A 118 3.25 7.75 3.84
N GLN A 119 2.59 7.61 2.71
CA GLN A 119 2.98 8.27 1.47
C GLN A 119 2.10 9.49 1.19
N ASP A 120 2.66 10.48 0.53
CA ASP A 120 1.90 11.63 0.05
C ASP A 120 1.12 11.25 -1.22
N VAL A 121 -0.17 11.01 -1.06
CA VAL A 121 -1.13 10.73 -2.14
C VAL A 121 -2.12 11.89 -2.38
N THR A 122 -1.81 13.09 -1.88
CA THR A 122 -2.62 14.30 -2.12
C THR A 122 -2.52 14.81 -3.56
N SER A 123 -1.56 14.30 -4.33
CA SER A 123 -1.37 14.68 -5.74
C SER A 123 -0.94 13.48 -6.57
N VAL A 124 -1.89 12.58 -6.84
CA VAL A 124 -1.67 11.42 -7.72
C VAL A 124 -1.89 11.84 -9.17
N SER A 125 -0.87 11.69 -10.02
CA SER A 125 -0.90 12.10 -11.42
C SER A 125 -1.33 10.98 -12.36
N GLU A 126 -0.91 9.75 -12.05
CA GLU A 126 -1.20 8.57 -12.88
C GLU A 126 -1.18 7.29 -12.07
N VAL A 127 -1.80 6.26 -12.62
CA VAL A 127 -1.72 4.89 -12.13
C VAL A 127 -1.33 3.98 -13.29
N GLY A 128 -0.41 3.07 -13.05
CA GLY A 128 0.02 2.08 -14.02
C GLY A 128 -0.10 0.66 -13.50
N LEU A 129 -0.46 -0.25 -14.40
CA LEU A 129 -0.37 -1.69 -14.19
C LEU A 129 0.65 -2.23 -15.19
N GLN A 130 1.78 -2.76 -14.69
CA GLN A 130 2.89 -3.18 -15.52
C GLN A 130 3.24 -4.64 -15.27
N SER A 131 3.63 -5.37 -16.32
CA SER A 131 4.21 -6.70 -16.19
C SER A 131 5.71 -6.67 -16.52
N SER A 132 6.49 -7.50 -15.83
CA SER A 132 7.92 -7.66 -16.14
C SER A 132 8.16 -8.53 -17.38
N ASP A 133 7.15 -9.25 -17.86
CA ASP A 133 7.26 -10.17 -19.00
C ASP A 133 6.02 -10.09 -19.89
N THR A 134 6.11 -10.67 -21.09
CA THR A 134 4.97 -10.78 -22.00
C THR A 134 3.89 -11.66 -21.37
N THR A 135 2.69 -11.12 -21.24
CA THR A 135 1.55 -11.83 -20.66
C THR A 135 0.22 -11.23 -21.10
N VAL A 136 -0.86 -11.94 -20.85
CA VAL A 136 -2.21 -11.41 -20.98
C VAL A 136 -2.79 -11.27 -19.57
N LEU A 137 -3.13 -10.05 -19.19
CA LEU A 137 -3.79 -9.76 -17.91
C LEU A 137 -5.28 -9.56 -18.18
N ARG A 138 -6.13 -10.29 -17.47
CA ARG A 138 -7.59 -10.10 -17.49
C ARG A 138 -7.97 -9.33 -16.24
N VAL A 139 -8.01 -8.00 -16.36
CA VAL A 139 -8.36 -7.10 -15.27
C VAL A 139 -9.87 -7.09 -15.11
N LYS A 140 -10.32 -7.57 -13.95
CA LYS A 140 -11.74 -7.60 -13.59
C LYS A 140 -12.17 -6.25 -13.01
N ARG A 141 -11.35 -5.66 -12.13
CA ARG A 141 -11.69 -4.45 -11.39
C ARG A 141 -10.44 -3.73 -10.90
N ILE A 142 -10.46 -2.40 -10.97
CA ILE A 142 -9.47 -1.52 -10.35
C ILE A 142 -10.25 -0.54 -9.47
N TYR A 143 -9.93 -0.48 -8.18
CA TYR A 143 -10.71 0.30 -7.23
C TYR A 143 -9.89 0.85 -6.07
N LEU A 144 -10.38 1.97 -5.52
CA LEU A 144 -9.87 2.58 -4.30
C LEU A 144 -10.62 2.03 -3.08
N THR A 145 -9.90 1.73 -2.01
CA THR A 145 -10.49 1.35 -0.73
C THR A 145 -10.47 2.57 0.19
N PRO A 146 -11.64 3.06 0.66
CA PRO A 146 -11.69 4.15 1.62
C PRO A 146 -10.95 3.81 2.91
N ALA A 147 -10.25 4.79 3.47
CA ALA A 147 -9.61 4.62 4.77
C ALA A 147 -10.67 4.38 5.86
N SER A 148 -10.51 3.32 6.63
CA SER A 148 -11.40 2.98 7.74
C SER A 148 -10.61 2.83 9.04
N GLY A 149 -11.05 3.52 10.09
CA GLY A 149 -10.37 3.54 11.40
C GLY A 149 -9.12 4.42 11.42
N THR A 150 -8.53 4.55 12.60
CA THR A 150 -7.30 5.32 12.84
C THR A 150 -6.17 4.38 13.18
N TRP A 151 -5.01 4.57 12.55
CA TRP A 151 -3.81 3.83 12.92
C TRP A 151 -3.10 4.52 14.08
N VAL A 152 -2.94 3.80 15.19
CA VAL A 152 -2.14 4.24 16.34
C VAL A 152 -0.74 3.68 16.18
N SER A 153 0.24 4.59 16.14
CA SER A 153 1.65 4.25 15.93
C SER A 153 2.38 4.15 17.26
N SER A 154 3.12 3.07 17.47
CA SER A 154 4.03 2.87 18.60
C SER A 154 5.43 2.57 18.07
N PRO A 155 6.44 3.39 18.36
CA PRO A 155 7.81 3.10 17.94
C PRO A 155 8.33 1.88 18.70
N ILE A 156 8.90 0.93 17.94
CA ILE A 156 9.50 -0.32 18.43
C ILE A 156 11.01 -0.38 18.18
N TRP A 157 11.52 0.52 17.37
CA TRP A 157 12.94 0.76 17.19
C TRP A 157 13.15 2.21 16.73
N GLU A 158 14.16 2.87 17.29
CA GLU A 158 14.58 4.23 16.92
C GLU A 158 16.09 4.29 16.83
N GLY A 159 16.61 4.98 15.82
CA GLY A 159 18.05 5.13 15.61
C GLY A 159 18.32 5.68 14.21
N GLU A 160 19.56 5.54 13.77
CA GLU A 160 19.94 5.79 12.39
C GLU A 160 20.75 4.59 11.90
N CYS A 161 20.26 3.91 10.88
CA CYS A 161 20.98 2.83 10.23
C CYS A 161 21.08 3.11 8.74
N VAL A 162 22.31 3.31 8.28
CA VAL A 162 22.61 3.55 6.86
C VAL A 162 22.88 2.22 6.19
N PHE A 163 22.04 1.87 5.22
CA PHE A 163 22.29 0.73 4.34
C PHE A 163 23.07 1.21 3.13
N GLY A 164 24.31 0.78 3.03
CA GLY A 164 25.12 1.02 1.85
C GLY A 164 24.81 -0.02 0.75
N ASN A 165 25.86 -0.53 0.13
CA ASN A 165 25.74 -1.66 -0.81
C ASN A 165 25.65 -2.98 -0.02
N TRP A 166 24.49 -3.24 0.61
CA TRP A 166 24.22 -4.36 1.50
C TRP A 166 25.06 -4.37 2.79
N GLU A 167 25.66 -3.23 3.10
CA GLU A 167 26.37 -3.03 4.35
C GLU A 167 25.42 -2.39 5.38
N GLY A 168 25.63 -2.75 6.63
CA GLY A 168 24.75 -2.32 7.71
C GLY A 168 23.59 -3.29 7.94
N GLY A 169 22.76 -2.94 8.90
CA GLY A 169 21.62 -3.73 9.34
C GLY A 169 21.42 -3.58 10.83
N PHE A 170 20.20 -3.86 11.31
CA PHE A 170 19.86 -3.82 12.72
C PHE A 170 18.84 -4.89 13.06
N ILE A 171 18.69 -5.15 14.36
CA ILE A 171 17.69 -6.07 14.89
C ILE A 171 16.64 -5.26 15.66
N VAL A 172 15.37 -5.59 15.42
CA VAL A 172 14.26 -5.25 16.31
C VAL A 172 14.04 -6.47 17.18
N GLU A 173 14.24 -6.32 18.48
CA GLU A 173 14.22 -7.42 19.44
C GLU A 173 12.84 -8.06 19.57
N ALA A 174 12.79 -9.32 19.99
CA ALA A 174 11.57 -10.12 20.06
C ALA A 174 10.50 -9.52 20.99
N ASP A 175 10.90 -8.94 22.12
CA ASP A 175 10.03 -8.30 23.10
C ASP A 175 9.28 -7.08 22.55
N ALA A 176 9.83 -6.40 21.54
CA ALA A 176 9.17 -5.29 20.86
C ALA A 176 7.86 -5.71 20.13
N PHE A 177 7.67 -7.00 19.90
CA PHE A 177 6.48 -7.57 19.21
C PHE A 177 5.45 -8.15 20.18
N GLU A 178 5.59 -8.04 21.50
CA GLU A 178 4.64 -8.60 22.46
C GLU A 178 3.20 -8.12 22.24
N SER A 179 3.01 -6.84 21.90
CA SER A 179 1.69 -6.24 21.64
C SER A 179 1.16 -6.45 20.23
N ALA A 180 1.95 -6.97 19.30
CA ALA A 180 1.57 -7.13 17.89
C ALA A 180 0.34 -8.03 17.72
N ARG A 181 -0.54 -7.71 16.78
CA ARG A 181 -1.76 -8.45 16.45
C ARG A 181 -1.84 -8.71 14.96
N GLU A 182 -2.54 -9.77 14.58
CA GLU A 182 -2.84 -10.02 13.17
C GLU A 182 -3.56 -8.82 12.54
N GLY A 183 -3.08 -8.39 11.37
CA GLY A 183 -3.55 -7.20 10.68
C GLY A 183 -2.86 -5.90 11.08
N ASP A 184 -2.04 -5.88 12.15
CA ASP A 184 -1.17 -4.75 12.44
C ASP A 184 -0.15 -4.56 11.33
N LYS A 185 0.44 -3.36 11.27
CA LYS A 185 1.47 -3.05 10.28
C LYS A 185 2.80 -2.73 10.94
N LEU A 186 3.88 -3.27 10.37
CA LEU A 186 5.22 -2.75 10.61
C LEU A 186 5.47 -1.59 9.64
N GLU A 187 5.81 -0.43 10.15
CA GLU A 187 6.19 0.73 9.36
C GLU A 187 7.67 1.04 9.55
N PHE A 188 8.41 1.07 8.45
CA PHE A 188 9.80 1.51 8.40
C PHE A 188 9.82 2.95 7.91
N ARG A 189 10.30 3.89 8.71
CA ARG A 189 10.56 5.28 8.34
C ARG A 189 11.99 5.42 7.87
N PHE A 190 12.19 5.98 6.69
CA PHE A 190 13.49 6.05 6.05
C PHE A 190 13.58 7.18 5.02
N THR A 191 14.80 7.40 4.54
CA THR A 191 15.06 8.18 3.33
C THR A 191 15.84 7.32 2.35
N THR A 192 15.59 7.49 1.05
CA THR A 192 16.40 6.86 0.01
C THR A 192 17.70 7.65 -0.17
N ASP A 193 18.84 6.97 -0.14
CA ASP A 193 20.12 7.62 -0.45
C ASP A 193 20.20 7.89 -1.96
N THR A 194 20.04 9.15 -2.32
CA THR A 194 20.09 9.64 -3.69
C THR A 194 21.46 10.19 -4.09
N SER A 195 22.47 10.09 -3.20
CA SER A 195 23.85 10.52 -3.48
C SER A 195 24.60 9.55 -4.38
N THR A 196 24.04 8.36 -4.59
CA THR A 196 24.59 7.30 -5.43
C THR A 196 23.90 7.24 -6.80
N ASP A 197 24.58 6.67 -7.80
CA ASP A 197 24.02 6.47 -9.15
C ASP A 197 23.06 5.24 -9.22
N THR A 198 22.50 4.80 -8.08
CA THR A 198 21.56 3.69 -8.08
C THR A 198 20.22 4.11 -8.68
N SER A 199 19.57 3.19 -9.38
CA SER A 199 18.22 3.35 -9.91
C SER A 199 17.16 2.61 -9.11
N TYR A 200 17.55 1.95 -8.01
CA TYR A 200 16.65 1.17 -7.17
C TYR A 200 17.12 1.16 -5.71
N TRP A 201 16.19 1.06 -4.79
CA TRP A 201 16.38 0.99 -3.35
C TRP A 201 15.63 -0.23 -2.83
N LEU A 202 16.28 -1.02 -1.96
CA LEU A 202 15.73 -2.29 -1.53
C LEU A 202 15.68 -2.38 0.00
N PHE A 203 14.64 -3.06 0.50
CA PHE A 203 14.53 -3.54 1.88
C PHE A 203 14.55 -5.06 1.91
N LYS A 204 15.32 -5.62 2.83
CA LYS A 204 15.28 -7.03 3.20
C LYS A 204 14.89 -7.14 4.67
N THR A 205 13.80 -7.83 4.94
CA THR A 205 13.28 -8.10 6.27
C THR A 205 13.15 -9.60 6.45
N VAL A 206 13.84 -10.15 7.43
CA VAL A 206 13.82 -11.58 7.73
C VAL A 206 13.67 -11.81 9.23
N ILE A 207 13.08 -12.93 9.61
CA ILE A 207 13.07 -13.36 11.02
C ILE A 207 14.52 -13.50 11.46
N ASN A 208 14.87 -12.89 12.59
CA ASN A 208 16.26 -12.85 13.08
C ASN A 208 16.85 -14.25 13.19
N GLU A 209 18.15 -14.38 12.85
CA GLU A 209 18.89 -15.64 12.79
C GLU A 209 18.34 -16.68 11.78
N THR A 210 17.56 -16.22 10.80
CA THR A 210 17.04 -17.09 9.73
C THR A 210 17.09 -16.36 8.37
N ASP A 211 16.78 -17.09 7.28
CA ASP A 211 16.51 -16.51 5.96
C ASP A 211 15.01 -16.44 5.65
N ILE A 212 14.15 -16.60 6.66
CA ILE A 212 12.71 -16.62 6.49
C ILE A 212 12.21 -15.18 6.37
N THR A 213 11.61 -14.84 5.25
CA THR A 213 10.92 -13.57 5.02
C THR A 213 9.57 -13.56 5.71
N LEU A 214 9.02 -12.37 5.97
CA LEU A 214 7.67 -12.22 6.50
C LEU A 214 6.64 -12.65 5.46
N GLU A 215 5.60 -13.37 5.89
CA GLU A 215 4.51 -13.83 5.04
C GLU A 215 3.70 -12.64 4.49
N GLY A 216 3.53 -11.61 5.32
CA GLY A 216 2.72 -10.42 4.99
C GLY A 216 3.23 -9.60 3.81
N ASN A 217 4.49 -9.74 3.42
CA ASN A 217 5.04 -9.08 2.24
C ASN A 217 5.59 -10.04 1.18
N GLU A 218 5.38 -11.35 1.33
CA GLU A 218 5.96 -12.36 0.44
C GLU A 218 5.63 -12.12 -1.04
N SER A 219 4.41 -11.66 -1.34
CA SER A 219 3.97 -11.35 -2.71
C SER A 219 4.67 -10.13 -3.33
N GLU A 220 5.25 -9.24 -2.52
CA GLU A 220 5.92 -8.01 -2.95
C GLU A 220 7.42 -8.18 -3.15
N LEU A 221 7.98 -9.33 -2.72
CA LEU A 221 9.41 -9.55 -2.76
C LEU A 221 9.89 -9.94 -4.16
N ASN A 222 11.01 -9.37 -4.57
CA ASN A 222 11.71 -9.78 -5.78
C ASN A 222 12.39 -11.17 -5.60
N GLN A 223 13.05 -11.64 -6.64
CA GLN A 223 13.73 -12.94 -6.63
C GLN A 223 14.83 -13.11 -5.57
N TRP A 224 15.29 -12.03 -4.95
CA TRP A 224 16.28 -12.04 -3.86
C TRP A 224 15.65 -11.91 -2.47
N GLY A 225 14.31 -11.95 -2.39
CA GLY A 225 13.59 -11.78 -1.13
C GLY A 225 13.60 -10.36 -0.60
N CYS A 226 13.62 -9.36 -1.49
CA CYS A 226 13.69 -7.94 -1.13
C CYS A 226 12.50 -7.17 -1.69
N ALA A 227 11.95 -6.27 -0.90
CA ALA A 227 11.01 -5.27 -1.37
C ALA A 227 11.72 -4.13 -2.08
N THR A 228 11.15 -3.63 -3.18
CA THR A 228 11.66 -2.47 -3.91
C THR A 228 10.85 -1.24 -3.52
N VAL A 229 11.55 -0.16 -3.12
CA VAL A 229 10.91 1.13 -2.81
C VAL A 229 11.26 2.17 -3.87
N GLY A 230 10.36 3.13 -4.07
CA GLY A 230 10.54 4.18 -5.05
C GLY A 230 11.51 5.27 -4.60
N LYS A 231 12.04 6.03 -5.55
CA LYS A 231 12.88 7.21 -5.29
C LYS A 231 12.09 8.24 -4.46
N GLY A 232 12.66 8.64 -3.33
CA GLY A 232 12.04 9.62 -2.44
C GLY A 232 10.90 9.06 -1.59
N ALA A 233 10.70 7.73 -1.58
CA ALA A 233 9.81 7.08 -0.60
C ALA A 233 10.32 7.36 0.83
N VAL A 234 9.39 7.55 1.75
CA VAL A 234 9.68 7.89 3.16
C VAL A 234 9.18 6.84 4.14
N ALA A 235 8.41 5.88 3.66
CA ALA A 235 7.93 4.76 4.47
C ALA A 235 7.77 3.50 3.62
N TYR A 236 7.96 2.34 4.25
CA TYR A 236 7.61 1.02 3.74
C TYR A 236 6.84 0.28 4.83
N ARG A 237 5.83 -0.49 4.45
CA ARG A 237 4.96 -1.18 5.40
C ARG A 237 4.73 -2.62 5.05
N ILE A 238 4.56 -3.44 6.10
CA ILE A 238 4.27 -4.86 6.01
C ILE A 238 3.07 -5.14 6.92
N ILE A 239 2.04 -5.78 6.40
CA ILE A 239 0.91 -6.27 7.20
C ILE A 239 1.32 -7.58 7.85
N LEU A 240 1.20 -7.67 9.17
CA LEU A 240 1.58 -8.86 9.92
C LEU A 240 0.50 -9.93 9.86
N THR A 241 0.90 -11.15 9.52
CA THR A 241 0.08 -12.36 9.66
C THR A 241 0.21 -12.94 11.07
N ALA A 242 -0.68 -13.86 11.45
CA ALA A 242 -0.54 -14.61 12.70
C ALA A 242 0.78 -15.39 12.74
N GLY A 243 1.19 -15.98 11.61
CA GLY A 243 2.46 -16.71 11.48
C GLY A 243 3.70 -15.83 11.60
N ASP A 244 3.64 -14.59 11.11
CA ASP A 244 4.70 -13.60 11.29
C ASP A 244 4.88 -13.25 12.76
N ILE A 245 3.77 -12.98 13.45
CA ILE A 245 3.78 -12.55 14.86
C ILE A 245 4.36 -13.63 15.76
N GLU A 246 4.01 -14.91 15.54
CA GLU A 246 4.57 -16.02 16.29
C GLU A 246 6.10 -16.05 16.19
N LYS A 247 6.62 -15.96 14.97
CA LYS A 247 8.07 -16.00 14.69
C LYS A 247 8.79 -14.75 15.21
N LEU A 248 8.17 -13.56 15.08
CA LEU A 248 8.73 -12.28 15.55
C LEU A 248 8.83 -12.25 17.08
N ARG A 249 7.84 -12.77 17.80
CA ARG A 249 7.87 -12.88 19.26
C ARG A 249 8.92 -13.86 19.78
N GLU A 250 9.29 -14.82 18.97
CA GLU A 250 10.32 -15.81 19.34
C GLU A 250 11.73 -15.27 19.08
N LYS A 251 11.95 -14.58 17.94
CA LYS A 251 13.30 -14.29 17.44
C LYS A 251 13.57 -12.83 17.12
N GLY A 252 12.55 -11.99 17.01
CA GLY A 252 12.69 -10.63 16.51
C GLY A 252 12.84 -10.55 14.98
N LEU A 253 13.18 -9.37 14.50
CA LEU A 253 13.30 -9.05 13.08
C LEU A 253 14.69 -8.52 12.75
N PHE A 254 15.37 -9.11 11.79
CA PHE A 254 16.56 -8.52 11.18
C PHE A 254 16.18 -7.70 9.95
N VAL A 255 16.68 -6.47 9.88
CA VAL A 255 16.45 -5.51 8.80
C VAL A 255 17.75 -5.13 8.16
N ASN A 256 17.80 -5.23 6.84
CA ASN A 256 18.92 -4.80 6.01
C ASN A 256 18.38 -4.22 4.69
N GLY A 257 19.23 -3.70 3.83
CA GLY A 257 18.78 -3.13 2.57
C GLY A 257 19.90 -2.60 1.69
N TYR A 258 19.47 -1.83 0.68
CA TYR A 258 20.33 -1.29 -0.34
C TYR A 258 20.02 0.21 -0.52
N TYR A 259 20.97 1.06 -0.13
CA TYR A 259 20.94 2.52 -0.23
C TYR A 259 19.71 3.21 0.41
N ASN A 260 19.36 2.80 1.63
CA ASN A 260 18.36 3.47 2.46
C ASN A 260 18.97 3.89 3.80
N ILE A 261 18.40 4.92 4.41
CA ILE A 261 18.73 5.36 5.76
C ILE A 261 17.48 5.23 6.60
N VAL A 262 17.41 4.18 7.44
CA VAL A 262 16.26 3.92 8.31
C VAL A 262 16.45 4.66 9.63
N THR A 263 15.40 5.35 10.06
CA THR A 263 15.42 6.15 11.30
C THR A 263 14.46 5.64 12.36
N GLN A 264 13.43 4.88 11.98
CA GLN A 264 12.44 4.38 12.93
C GLN A 264 11.72 3.16 12.38
N VAL A 265 11.33 2.25 13.27
CA VAL A 265 10.35 1.20 12.99
C VAL A 265 9.20 1.34 13.97
N ASN A 266 7.98 1.38 13.45
CA ASN A 266 6.76 1.48 14.22
C ASN A 266 5.91 0.22 14.09
N LEU A 267 5.21 -0.12 15.15
CA LEU A 267 4.08 -1.02 15.12
C LEU A 267 2.80 -0.17 15.07
N LEU A 268 2.00 -0.37 14.04
CA LEU A 268 0.76 0.35 13.81
C LEU A 268 -0.42 -0.56 14.13
N HIS A 269 -1.22 -0.18 15.12
CA HIS A 269 -2.49 -0.84 15.46
C HIS A 269 -3.66 -0.11 14.84
N LYS A 270 -4.60 -0.81 14.23
CA LYS A 270 -5.84 -0.21 13.75
C LYS A 270 -6.82 -0.05 14.92
N SER A 271 -7.14 1.19 15.25
CA SER A 271 -8.15 1.54 16.24
C SER A 271 -9.46 1.86 15.53
N TYR A 272 -10.53 1.18 15.91
CA TYR A 272 -11.88 1.53 15.48
C TYR A 272 -12.49 2.39 16.58
N GLU A 273 -13.01 3.56 16.24
CA GLU A 273 -13.86 4.29 17.17
C GLU A 273 -15.10 3.42 17.45
N VAL A 274 -15.21 2.96 18.68
CA VAL A 274 -16.47 2.37 19.13
C VAL A 274 -17.45 3.54 19.20
N ALA A 275 -18.46 3.55 18.33
CA ALA A 275 -19.56 4.48 18.47
C ALA A 275 -20.16 4.25 19.86
N GLU A 276 -20.03 5.21 20.77
CA GLU A 276 -20.73 5.18 22.04
C GLU A 276 -22.23 5.29 21.72
N ASP A 277 -22.99 4.24 22.04
CA ASP A 277 -24.45 4.16 21.93
C ASP A 277 -25.16 5.17 22.87
#